data_80f4b500e2e01e453c4234e172087a85
#
_entry.id   80f4b500e2e01e453c4234e172087a85
#
_cell.length_a   1.000
_cell.length_b   1.000
_cell.length_c   1.000
_cell.angle_alpha   90.00
_cell.angle_beta   90.00
_cell.angle_gamma   90.00
#
_symmetry.space_group_name_H-M   'P 1'
#
loop_
_entity.id
_entity.type
_entity.pdbx_description
1 polymer ?
#
loop_
_entity_poly.entity_id
_entity_poly.type
_entity_poly.pdbx_seq_one_letter_code
_entity_poly.pdbx_strand_id
1 'polypeptide(L)'
;MTQHTHIATLHTNHGAIKLNLFGNEAPVTVANFVDLANGTKTGKPFYNGVIFHRIIDGFMIQGGDPTGTGRGGPGYDFNDEPHDDLHFHTPYKLAMANAGKKFDGSGTNGSQFFITVVPTEFLWGKHTVFGEVADDVSKKVVDAIAQVATDRDDRPNDDVEIVSVDIEAV
;
A
#
# COMPACT_ATOMS: atom_id res chain seq x y z
N MET A 1 -16.01 3.82 15.45
CA MET A 1 -15.70 4.14 14.04
C MET A 1 -14.28 4.69 13.95
N THR A 2 -13.47 4.14 13.08
CA THR A 2 -12.08 4.56 12.92
C THR A 2 -12.00 5.86 12.12
N GLN A 3 -11.27 6.83 12.65
CA GLN A 3 -11.08 8.12 11.99
C GLN A 3 -9.68 8.17 11.37
N HIS A 4 -9.61 8.62 10.12
CA HIS A 4 -8.33 8.81 9.46
C HIS A 4 -7.63 10.08 9.94
N THR A 5 -6.31 10.04 9.92
CA THR A 5 -5.44 11.16 10.34
C THR A 5 -4.81 11.88 9.15
N HIS A 6 -4.73 11.21 8.00
CA HIS A 6 -4.14 11.73 6.78
C HIS A 6 -4.93 11.24 5.58
N ILE A 7 -4.83 11.97 4.49
CA ILE A 7 -5.30 11.54 3.18
C ILE A 7 -4.09 11.51 2.26
N ALA A 8 -3.86 10.36 1.63
CA ALA A 8 -2.84 10.20 0.61
C ALA A 8 -3.51 10.09 -0.75
N THR A 9 -3.04 10.83 -1.74
CA THR A 9 -3.51 10.70 -3.11
C THR A 9 -2.36 10.19 -3.98
N LEU A 10 -2.51 8.97 -4.49
CA LEU A 10 -1.57 8.38 -5.44
C LEU A 10 -1.97 8.82 -6.84
N HIS A 11 -1.16 9.65 -7.47
CA HIS A 11 -1.37 10.06 -8.87
C HIS A 11 -0.73 9.02 -9.77
N THR A 12 -1.53 8.12 -10.33
CA THR A 12 -1.03 7.07 -11.22
C THR A 12 -1.29 7.41 -12.67
N ASN A 13 -0.63 6.71 -13.59
CA ASN A 13 -0.91 6.82 -15.01
C ASN A 13 -2.26 6.22 -15.43
N HIS A 14 -3.02 5.68 -14.48
CA HIS A 14 -4.41 5.20 -14.67
C HIS A 14 -5.44 6.08 -13.95
N GLY A 15 -5.01 7.13 -13.26
CA GLY A 15 -5.86 8.03 -12.50
C GLY A 15 -5.44 8.13 -11.04
N ALA A 16 -6.14 8.97 -10.29
CA ALA A 16 -5.83 9.22 -8.89
C ALA A 16 -6.52 8.21 -7.97
N ILE A 17 -5.79 7.75 -6.97
CA ILE A 17 -6.32 6.88 -5.90
C ILE A 17 -6.20 7.64 -4.59
N LYS A 18 -7.32 7.99 -4.00
CA LYS A 18 -7.37 8.68 -2.71
C LYS A 18 -7.53 7.67 -1.59
N LEU A 19 -6.67 7.77 -0.59
CA LEU A 19 -6.58 6.82 0.52
C LEU A 19 -6.73 7.54 1.85
N ASN A 20 -7.59 7.03 2.72
CA ASN A 20 -7.62 7.45 4.12
C ASN A 20 -6.60 6.63 4.91
N LEU A 21 -5.76 7.28 5.70
CA LEU A 21 -4.73 6.63 6.51
C LEU A 21 -5.08 6.71 7.99
N PHE A 22 -4.92 5.60 8.73
CA PHE A 22 -5.33 5.45 10.12
C PHE A 22 -4.14 5.52 11.07
N GLY A 23 -3.63 6.74 11.29
CA GLY A 23 -2.42 6.97 12.09
C GLY A 23 -2.60 6.74 13.59
N ASN A 24 -3.83 6.71 14.11
CA ASN A 24 -4.05 6.41 15.52
C ASN A 24 -3.92 4.91 15.80
N GLU A 25 -4.38 4.06 14.88
CA GLU A 25 -4.37 2.61 15.03
C GLU A 25 -3.07 1.98 14.53
N ALA A 26 -2.41 2.59 13.54
CA ALA A 26 -1.16 2.12 12.98
C ALA A 26 -0.15 3.28 12.88
N PRO A 27 0.29 3.83 14.02
CA PRO A 27 1.07 5.08 14.02
C PRO A 27 2.44 4.98 13.34
N VAL A 28 3.18 3.91 13.57
CA VAL A 28 4.50 3.73 12.96
C VAL A 28 4.37 3.50 11.46
N THR A 29 3.40 2.69 11.05
CA THR A 29 3.15 2.35 9.65
C THR A 29 2.73 3.60 8.86
N VAL A 30 1.78 4.38 9.38
CA VAL A 30 1.32 5.60 8.71
C VAL A 30 2.44 6.63 8.65
N ALA A 31 3.18 6.85 9.75
CA ALA A 31 4.31 7.78 9.76
C ALA A 31 5.37 7.38 8.72
N ASN A 32 5.68 6.10 8.62
CA ASN A 32 6.62 5.58 7.63
C ASN A 32 6.15 5.89 6.20
N PHE A 33 4.90 5.58 5.89
CA PHE A 33 4.33 5.84 4.56
C PHE A 33 4.34 7.33 4.23
N VAL A 34 3.90 8.18 5.16
CA VAL A 34 3.86 9.64 4.99
C VAL A 34 5.27 10.19 4.77
N ASP A 35 6.23 9.79 5.59
CA ASP A 35 7.61 10.28 5.50
C ASP A 35 8.31 9.81 4.21
N LEU A 36 8.05 8.58 3.76
CA LEU A 36 8.55 8.11 2.47
C LEU A 36 7.92 8.92 1.32
N ALA A 37 6.61 9.11 1.33
CA ALA A 37 5.89 9.83 0.29
C ALA A 37 6.35 11.29 0.18
N ASN A 38 6.53 11.97 1.31
CA ASN A 38 6.96 13.37 1.36
C ASN A 38 8.46 13.56 1.12
N GLY A 39 9.25 12.51 1.20
CA GLY A 39 10.70 12.59 1.03
C GLY A 39 11.47 12.97 2.28
N THR A 40 10.83 13.07 3.43
CA THR A 40 11.50 13.40 4.69
C THR A 40 12.37 12.26 5.21
N LYS A 41 12.06 11.03 4.83
CA LYS A 41 12.79 9.84 5.26
C LYS A 41 14.08 9.62 4.46
N THR A 42 14.03 9.83 3.13
CA THR A 42 15.12 9.48 2.21
C THR A 42 15.71 10.67 1.46
N GLY A 43 15.22 11.87 1.70
CA GLY A 43 15.68 13.10 1.08
C GLY A 43 14.98 13.48 -0.22
N LYS A 44 14.10 12.61 -0.74
CA LYS A 44 13.25 12.87 -1.92
C LYS A 44 12.00 12.00 -1.86
N PRO A 45 10.91 12.38 -2.56
CA PRO A 45 9.68 11.56 -2.59
C PRO A 45 9.97 10.15 -3.10
N PHE A 46 9.83 9.17 -2.21
CA PHE A 46 10.26 7.80 -2.42
C PHE A 46 9.42 7.07 -3.48
N TYR A 47 8.10 7.31 -3.49
CA TYR A 47 7.19 6.58 -4.36
C TYR A 47 7.07 7.14 -5.77
N ASN A 48 7.68 8.29 -6.07
CA ASN A 48 7.61 8.86 -7.41
C ASN A 48 8.32 7.95 -8.41
N GLY A 49 7.63 7.58 -9.48
CA GLY A 49 8.15 6.69 -10.51
C GLY A 49 8.12 5.20 -10.16
N VAL A 50 7.60 4.83 -9.00
CA VAL A 50 7.52 3.44 -8.55
C VAL A 50 6.29 2.77 -9.12
N ILE A 51 6.42 1.50 -9.54
CA ILE A 51 5.34 0.77 -10.21
C ILE A 51 4.58 -0.17 -9.28
N PHE A 52 3.38 -0.56 -9.70
CA PHE A 52 2.69 -1.73 -9.17
C PHE A 52 3.23 -2.96 -9.89
N HIS A 53 4.17 -3.64 -9.26
CA HIS A 53 4.91 -4.76 -9.89
C HIS A 53 4.19 -6.11 -9.81
N ARG A 54 3.13 -6.21 -9.01
CA ARG A 54 2.36 -7.45 -8.82
C ARG A 54 0.87 -7.10 -8.73
N ILE A 55 0.12 -7.58 -9.71
CA ILE A 55 -1.32 -7.33 -9.79
C ILE A 55 -2.02 -8.65 -10.04
N ILE A 56 -2.96 -9.00 -9.17
CA ILE A 56 -3.77 -10.21 -9.28
C ILE A 56 -5.24 -9.79 -9.25
N ASP A 57 -5.90 -9.89 -10.41
CA ASP A 57 -7.34 -9.60 -10.51
C ASP A 57 -8.12 -10.50 -9.55
N GLY A 58 -9.10 -9.92 -8.88
CA GLY A 58 -9.87 -10.63 -7.87
C GLY A 58 -9.15 -10.83 -6.54
N PHE A 59 -8.00 -10.17 -6.35
CA PHE A 59 -7.24 -10.25 -5.09
C PHE A 59 -6.71 -8.88 -4.65
N MET A 60 -5.63 -8.39 -5.26
CA MET A 60 -5.00 -7.13 -4.83
C MET A 60 -4.07 -6.55 -5.89
N ILE A 61 -3.70 -5.28 -5.71
CA ILE A 61 -2.63 -4.63 -6.46
C ILE A 61 -1.51 -4.26 -5.47
N GLN A 62 -0.27 -4.58 -5.80
CA GLN A 62 0.90 -4.39 -4.92
C GLN A 62 1.98 -3.57 -5.60
N GLY A 63 2.53 -2.62 -4.87
CA GLY A 63 3.60 -1.76 -5.34
C GLY A 63 4.47 -1.26 -4.19
N GLY A 64 5.26 -0.21 -4.46
CA GLY A 64 6.06 0.44 -3.42
C GLY A 64 7.50 -0.03 -3.34
N ASP A 65 7.94 -0.92 -4.21
CA ASP A 65 9.34 -1.34 -4.32
C ASP A 65 10.05 -0.45 -5.35
N PRO A 66 11.05 0.34 -4.95
CA PRO A 66 11.74 1.23 -5.88
C PRO A 66 12.48 0.49 -6.99
N THR A 67 12.80 -0.79 -6.80
CA THR A 67 13.45 -1.62 -7.83
C THR A 67 12.46 -2.28 -8.77
N GLY A 68 11.17 -2.33 -8.41
CA GLY A 68 10.12 -2.96 -9.20
C GLY A 68 10.22 -4.48 -9.29
N THR A 69 11.04 -5.13 -8.46
CA THR A 69 11.27 -6.58 -8.50
C THR A 69 10.49 -7.37 -7.46
N GLY A 70 9.94 -6.68 -6.46
CA GLY A 70 9.33 -7.29 -5.29
C GLY A 70 10.31 -7.57 -4.16
N ARG A 71 11.59 -7.30 -4.36
CA ARG A 71 12.66 -7.59 -3.39
C ARG A 71 13.28 -6.35 -2.78
N GLY A 72 12.96 -5.16 -3.30
CA GLY A 72 13.51 -3.91 -2.83
C GLY A 72 12.69 -3.29 -1.71
N GLY A 73 13.26 -2.24 -1.10
CA GLY A 73 12.61 -1.51 -0.04
C GLY A 73 13.42 -0.27 0.35
N PRO A 74 13.10 0.34 1.49
CA PRO A 74 13.73 1.59 1.90
C PRO A 74 15.07 1.42 2.62
N GLY A 75 15.54 0.19 2.83
CA GLY A 75 16.80 -0.09 3.50
C GLY A 75 16.66 -0.39 5.00
N TYR A 76 15.45 -0.54 5.49
CA TYR A 76 15.15 -0.90 6.89
C TYR A 76 13.84 -1.68 6.97
N ASP A 77 13.60 -2.31 8.11
CA ASP A 77 12.36 -3.03 8.40
C ASP A 77 11.74 -2.50 9.68
N PHE A 78 10.42 -2.74 9.85
CA PHE A 78 9.72 -2.45 11.09
C PHE A 78 8.60 -3.47 11.35
N ASN A 79 8.08 -3.47 12.59
CA ASN A 79 7.15 -4.48 13.06
C ASN A 79 5.71 -4.23 12.57
N ASP A 80 4.91 -5.29 12.58
CA ASP A 80 3.47 -5.19 12.32
C ASP A 80 2.77 -4.42 13.44
N GLU A 81 1.66 -3.79 13.08
CA GLU A 81 0.77 -3.07 14.01
C GLU A 81 -0.68 -3.55 13.80
N PRO A 82 -1.00 -4.82 14.05
CA PRO A 82 -2.37 -5.30 13.92
C PRO A 82 -3.27 -4.60 14.94
N HIS A 83 -4.48 -4.24 14.50
CA HIS A 83 -5.46 -3.57 15.35
C HIS A 83 -6.84 -4.18 15.13
N ASP A 84 -7.58 -4.37 16.21
CA ASP A 84 -8.88 -5.04 16.16
C ASP A 84 -9.92 -4.29 15.33
N ASP A 85 -9.77 -2.99 15.17
CA ASP A 85 -10.68 -2.18 14.37
C ASP A 85 -10.31 -2.14 12.88
N LEU A 86 -9.16 -2.69 12.50
CA LEU A 86 -8.66 -2.68 11.12
C LEU A 86 -8.58 -4.11 10.59
N HIS A 87 -9.55 -4.46 9.76
CA HIS A 87 -9.73 -5.81 9.23
C HIS A 87 -9.68 -5.86 7.70
N PHE A 88 -9.72 -7.09 7.18
CA PHE A 88 -9.83 -7.37 5.75
C PHE A 88 -11.22 -7.90 5.37
N HIS A 89 -12.26 -7.60 6.17
CA HIS A 89 -13.62 -8.10 5.95
C HIS A 89 -14.28 -7.54 4.69
N THR A 90 -13.88 -6.34 4.28
CA THR A 90 -14.40 -5.67 3.09
C THR A 90 -13.24 -5.34 2.15
N PRO A 91 -13.50 -5.13 0.83
CA PRO A 91 -12.44 -4.79 -0.11
C PRO A 91 -11.91 -3.37 0.10
N TYR A 92 -10.88 -3.04 -0.68
CA TYR A 92 -10.25 -1.72 -0.76
C TYR A 92 -9.48 -1.31 0.48
N LYS A 93 -8.89 -2.28 1.16
CA LYS A 93 -7.99 -2.04 2.30
C LYS A 93 -6.56 -1.83 1.81
N LEU A 94 -5.88 -0.87 2.42
CA LEU A 94 -4.47 -0.58 2.20
C LEU A 94 -3.68 -1.23 3.34
N ALA A 95 -2.75 -2.09 2.98
CA ALA A 95 -1.97 -2.85 3.95
C ALA A 95 -0.50 -2.97 3.52
N MET A 96 0.38 -3.30 4.48
CA MET A 96 1.79 -3.50 4.21
C MET A 96 2.07 -4.91 3.70
N ALA A 97 2.78 -4.99 2.58
CA ALA A 97 3.41 -6.23 2.15
C ALA A 97 4.64 -6.48 3.03
N ASN A 98 4.94 -7.75 3.30
CA ASN A 98 6.10 -8.14 4.08
C ASN A 98 6.53 -9.57 3.71
N ALA A 99 7.70 -9.99 4.22
CA ALA A 99 8.25 -11.32 4.02
C ALA A 99 8.02 -12.25 5.23
N GLY A 100 7.05 -11.91 6.08
CA GLY A 100 6.80 -12.63 7.32
C GLY A 100 7.69 -12.13 8.45
N LYS A 101 7.66 -12.81 9.58
CA LYS A 101 8.49 -12.45 10.74
C LYS A 101 9.87 -13.08 10.63
N LYS A 102 10.89 -12.35 11.10
CA LYS A 102 12.25 -12.86 11.22
C LYS A 102 12.34 -13.90 12.33
N PHE A 103 13.46 -14.60 12.39
CA PHE A 103 13.71 -15.63 13.39
C PHE A 103 13.54 -15.12 14.83
N ASP A 104 13.86 -13.86 15.09
CA ASP A 104 13.71 -13.23 16.41
C ASP A 104 12.30 -12.67 16.67
N GLY A 105 11.35 -12.88 15.74
CA GLY A 105 9.99 -12.39 15.86
C GLY A 105 9.75 -10.97 15.37
N SER A 106 10.79 -10.25 14.93
CA SER A 106 10.65 -8.91 14.40
C SER A 106 10.02 -8.92 13.00
N GLY A 107 9.40 -7.79 12.62
CA GLY A 107 8.70 -7.64 11.35
C GLY A 107 9.62 -7.35 10.17
N THR A 108 9.06 -7.44 8.98
CA THR A 108 9.76 -7.20 7.72
C THR A 108 9.05 -6.17 6.85
N ASN A 109 8.26 -5.28 7.45
CA ASN A 109 7.62 -4.19 6.73
C ASN A 109 8.66 -3.14 6.31
N GLY A 110 8.49 -2.59 5.13
CA GLY A 110 9.39 -1.56 4.60
C GLY A 110 8.62 -0.51 3.82
N SER A 111 8.64 -0.59 2.49
CA SER A 111 7.94 0.37 1.63
C SER A 111 6.84 -0.24 0.78
N GLN A 112 6.85 -1.55 0.58
CA GLN A 112 5.86 -2.21 -0.27
C GLN A 112 4.50 -2.28 0.42
N PHE A 113 3.46 -2.00 -0.33
CA PHE A 113 2.08 -2.04 0.14
C PHE A 113 1.18 -2.67 -0.92
N PHE A 114 -0.02 -3.04 -0.50
CA PHE A 114 -1.04 -3.52 -1.44
C PHE A 114 -2.41 -2.95 -1.10
N ILE A 115 -3.27 -2.92 -2.11
CA ILE A 115 -4.67 -2.52 -1.97
C ILE A 115 -5.52 -3.70 -2.42
N THR A 116 -6.40 -4.19 -1.53
CA THR A 116 -7.26 -5.33 -1.84
C THR A 116 -8.44 -4.89 -2.70
N VAL A 117 -8.92 -5.81 -3.53
CA VAL A 117 -10.13 -5.58 -4.34
C VAL A 117 -11.27 -6.53 -3.98
N VAL A 118 -11.03 -7.44 -3.03
CA VAL A 118 -12.01 -8.37 -2.46
C VAL A 118 -11.75 -8.50 -0.97
N PRO A 119 -12.70 -9.03 -0.17
CA PRO A 119 -12.40 -9.40 1.21
C PRO A 119 -11.30 -10.46 1.27
N THR A 120 -10.33 -10.29 2.18
CA THR A 120 -9.16 -11.17 2.33
C THR A 120 -8.88 -11.44 3.80
N GLU A 121 -9.87 -11.95 4.53
CA GLU A 121 -9.80 -12.11 6.00
C GLU A 121 -8.60 -12.95 6.46
N PHE A 122 -8.13 -13.88 5.63
CA PHE A 122 -6.97 -14.72 5.94
C PHE A 122 -5.65 -13.93 6.10
N LEU A 123 -5.61 -12.66 5.69
CA LEU A 123 -4.44 -11.81 5.82
C LEU A 123 -4.36 -11.09 7.17
N TRP A 124 -5.46 -11.06 7.92
CA TRP A 124 -5.47 -10.37 9.22
C TRP A 124 -4.46 -11.00 10.20
N GLY A 125 -3.74 -10.15 10.92
CA GLY A 125 -2.69 -10.58 11.84
C GLY A 125 -1.34 -10.85 11.18
N LYS A 126 -1.28 -10.95 9.84
CA LYS A 126 -0.05 -11.18 9.08
C LYS A 126 0.43 -9.92 8.36
N HIS A 127 -0.49 -9.01 8.06
CA HIS A 127 -0.23 -7.76 7.37
C HIS A 127 -0.93 -6.62 8.09
N THR A 128 -0.24 -5.51 8.26
CA THR A 128 -0.80 -4.34 8.92
C THR A 128 -1.73 -3.59 7.97
N VAL A 129 -3.02 -3.52 8.29
CA VAL A 129 -3.95 -2.61 7.64
C VAL A 129 -3.70 -1.21 8.20
N PHE A 130 -3.46 -0.22 7.35
CA PHE A 130 -3.22 1.15 7.80
C PHE A 130 -4.01 2.21 7.04
N GLY A 131 -4.86 1.79 6.12
CA GLY A 131 -5.69 2.70 5.36
C GLY A 131 -6.78 2.00 4.57
N GLU A 132 -7.53 2.79 3.82
CA GLU A 132 -8.55 2.29 2.89
C GLU A 132 -8.78 3.29 1.77
N VAL A 133 -9.33 2.82 0.65
CA VAL A 133 -9.69 3.70 -0.47
C VAL A 133 -10.85 4.60 -0.02
N ALA A 134 -10.70 5.91 -0.26
CA ALA A 134 -11.54 6.92 0.37
C ALA A 134 -12.90 7.12 -0.31
N ASP A 135 -13.00 6.91 -1.63
CA ASP A 135 -14.20 7.24 -2.39
C ASP A 135 -14.42 6.28 -3.57
N ASP A 136 -15.62 6.37 -4.17
CA ASP A 136 -16.00 5.47 -5.25
C ASP A 136 -15.22 5.71 -6.55
N VAL A 137 -14.81 6.94 -6.80
CA VAL A 137 -14.01 7.27 -7.99
C VAL A 137 -12.66 6.56 -7.89
N SER A 138 -12.01 6.63 -6.72
CA SER A 138 -10.74 5.95 -6.46
C SER A 138 -10.89 4.42 -6.52
N LYS A 139 -12.00 3.87 -6.03
CA LYS A 139 -12.27 2.43 -6.13
C LYS A 139 -12.34 1.97 -7.57
N LYS A 140 -12.94 2.76 -8.45
CA LYS A 140 -12.99 2.45 -9.90
C LYS A 140 -11.58 2.44 -10.51
N VAL A 141 -10.69 3.34 -10.10
CA VAL A 141 -9.31 3.35 -10.57
C VAL A 141 -8.58 2.09 -10.11
N VAL A 142 -8.73 1.71 -8.85
CA VAL A 142 -8.15 0.49 -8.30
C VAL A 142 -8.65 -0.74 -9.06
N ASP A 143 -9.96 -0.83 -9.31
CA ASP A 143 -10.56 -1.95 -10.06
C ASP A 143 -10.03 -2.02 -11.49
N ALA A 144 -9.88 -0.88 -12.15
CA ALA A 144 -9.33 -0.83 -13.51
C ALA A 144 -7.87 -1.30 -13.54
N ILE A 145 -7.07 -0.88 -12.56
CA ILE A 145 -5.68 -1.34 -12.44
C ILE A 145 -5.64 -2.85 -12.20
N ALA A 146 -6.51 -3.39 -11.34
CA ALA A 146 -6.55 -4.82 -11.05
C ALA A 146 -6.86 -5.68 -12.28
N GLN A 147 -7.44 -5.11 -13.32
CA GLN A 147 -7.85 -5.82 -14.53
C GLN A 147 -6.88 -5.67 -15.71
N VAL A 148 -5.74 -4.98 -15.54
CA VAL A 148 -4.76 -4.85 -16.62
C VAL A 148 -4.15 -6.20 -16.97
N ALA A 149 -3.71 -6.34 -18.23
CA ALA A 149 -3.05 -7.55 -18.67
C ALA A 149 -1.70 -7.71 -17.96
N THR A 150 -1.45 -8.90 -17.46
CA THR A 150 -0.23 -9.26 -16.74
C THR A 150 0.46 -10.45 -17.40
N ASP A 151 1.73 -10.63 -17.07
CA ASP A 151 2.46 -11.83 -17.46
C ASP A 151 2.24 -12.98 -16.46
N ARG A 152 2.92 -14.10 -16.64
CA ARG A 152 2.79 -15.27 -15.77
C ARG A 152 3.27 -15.04 -14.33
N ASP A 153 4.05 -13.96 -14.10
CA ASP A 153 4.53 -13.58 -12.77
C ASP A 153 3.66 -12.48 -12.15
N ASP A 154 2.48 -12.23 -12.70
CA ASP A 154 1.52 -11.22 -12.24
C ASP A 154 2.04 -9.78 -12.37
N ARG A 155 3.04 -9.56 -13.21
CA ARG A 155 3.55 -8.25 -13.51
C ARG A 155 2.78 -7.65 -14.70
N PRO A 156 2.32 -6.38 -14.60
CA PRO A 156 1.64 -5.73 -15.73
C PRO A 156 2.53 -5.71 -16.98
N ASN A 157 1.92 -6.01 -18.13
CA ASN A 157 2.63 -5.92 -19.43
C ASN A 157 3.06 -4.48 -19.72
N ASP A 158 2.21 -3.51 -19.36
CA ASP A 158 2.51 -2.09 -19.42
C ASP A 158 2.59 -1.56 -17.99
N ASP A 159 3.63 -0.82 -17.66
CA ASP A 159 3.84 -0.35 -16.30
C ASP A 159 2.69 0.50 -15.79
N VAL A 160 2.20 0.15 -14.61
CA VAL A 160 1.27 0.97 -13.82
C VAL A 160 2.13 1.74 -12.82
N GLU A 161 2.29 3.03 -13.05
CA GLU A 161 3.26 3.86 -12.35
C GLU A 161 2.59 4.86 -11.41
N ILE A 162 3.18 5.03 -10.22
CA ILE A 162 2.86 6.13 -9.33
C ILE A 162 3.71 7.32 -9.76
N VAL A 163 3.06 8.33 -10.34
CA VAL A 163 3.76 9.54 -10.80
C VAL A 163 4.18 10.38 -9.60
N SER A 164 3.28 10.58 -8.65
CA SER A 164 3.52 11.33 -7.42
C SER A 164 2.52 10.94 -6.35
N VAL A 165 2.80 11.33 -5.10
CA VAL A 165 1.90 11.12 -3.95
C VAL A 165 1.76 12.45 -3.22
N ASP A 166 0.51 12.88 -3.01
CA ASP A 166 0.21 14.04 -2.17
C ASP A 166 -0.29 13.55 -0.82
N ILE A 167 0.22 14.16 0.25
CA ILE A 167 -0.19 13.87 1.62
C ILE A 167 -0.83 15.09 2.24
N GLU A 168 -2.00 14.90 2.83
CA GLU A 168 -2.74 15.95 3.53
C GLU A 168 -3.06 15.46 4.94
N ALA A 169 -2.69 16.25 5.95
CA ALA A 169 -3.09 15.98 7.32
C ALA A 169 -4.54 16.43 7.53
N VAL A 170 -5.29 15.65 8.25
CA VAL A 170 -6.71 15.93 8.55
C VAL A 170 -6.86 16.59 9.89
#